data_7b282869fc6f55a18854aebb458a5de4
#
_entry.id   7b282869fc6f55a18854aebb458a5de4
#
_cell.length_a   1.000
_cell.length_b   1.000
_cell.length_c   1.000
_cell.angle_alpha   90.00
_cell.angle_beta   90.00
_cell.angle_gamma   90.00
#
_symmetry.space_group_name_H-M   'P 1'
#
loop_
_entity.id
_entity.type
_entity.pdbx_description
1 polymer ?
#
loop_
_entity_poly.entity_id
_entity_poly.type
_entity_poly.pdbx_seq_one_letter_code
_entity_poly.pdbx_strand_id
1 'polypeptide(L)' 'MEKIKLNEEQIEEYVVIINNFQHILNDILNSVENGEIDEMQLSIIEDL' A
#
# COMPACT_ATOMS: atom_id res chain seq x y z
N MET A 1 -8.70 7.31 13.51
CA MET A 1 -8.89 6.61 12.25
C MET A 1 -8.23 5.24 12.31
N GLU A 2 -8.94 4.27 11.81
CA GLU A 2 -8.42 2.91 11.84
C GLU A 2 -7.44 2.68 10.70
N LYS A 3 -6.38 1.96 11.02
CA LYS A 3 -5.44 1.54 10.02
C LYS A 3 -5.60 0.05 9.75
N ILE A 4 -5.42 -0.33 8.52
CA ILE A 4 -5.52 -1.71 8.09
C ILE A 4 -4.13 -2.33 8.17
N LYS A 5 -4.01 -3.39 8.95
CA LYS A 5 -2.73 -4.08 9.08
C LYS A 5 -2.59 -5.12 7.97
N LEU A 6 -1.42 -5.15 7.39
CA LEU A 6 -1.12 -6.06 6.29
C LEU A 6 -0.25 -7.21 6.79
N ASN A 7 -0.51 -8.41 6.29
CA ASN A 7 0.38 -9.54 6.54
C ASN A 7 1.53 -9.52 5.53
N GLU A 8 2.52 -10.39 5.72
CA GLU A 8 3.70 -10.40 4.85
C GLU A 8 3.35 -10.62 3.38
N GLU A 9 2.42 -11.50 3.12
CA GLU A 9 1.99 -11.79 1.76
C GLU A 9 1.37 -10.57 1.10
N GLN A 10 0.52 -9.87 1.83
CA GLN A 10 -0.12 -8.66 1.32
C GLN A 10 0.90 -7.55 1.08
N ILE A 11 1.85 -7.41 1.98
CA ILE A 11 2.91 -6.42 1.83
C ILE A 11 3.68 -6.67 0.54
N GLU A 12 4.07 -7.91 0.29
CA GLU A 12 4.80 -8.25 -0.92
C GLU A 12 3.99 -7.95 -2.18
N GLU A 13 2.73 -8.33 -2.20
CA GLU A 13 1.87 -8.09 -3.35
C GLU A 13 1.70 -6.61 -3.62
N TYR A 14 1.44 -5.84 -2.57
CA TYR A 14 1.21 -4.40 -2.74
C TYR A 14 2.48 -3.67 -3.13
N VAL A 15 3.62 -4.08 -2.60
CA VAL A 15 4.89 -3.48 -2.98
C VAL A 15 5.14 -3.68 -4.48
N VAL A 16 4.88 -4.87 -5.00
CA VAL A 16 5.05 -5.15 -6.42
C VAL A 16 4.15 -4.26 -7.27
N ILE A 17 2.89 -4.15 -6.87
CA ILE A 17 1.93 -3.31 -7.60
C ILE A 17 2.35 -1.85 -7.57
N ILE A 18 2.67 -1.34 -6.39
CA ILE A 18 2.98 0.07 -6.21
C ILE A 18 4.32 0.45 -6.85
N ASN A 19 5.27 -0.48 -6.91
CA ASN A 19 6.56 -0.22 -7.53
C ASN A 19 6.43 0.24 -8.98
N ASN A 20 5.38 -0.17 -9.66
CA ASN A 20 5.14 0.27 -11.04
C ASN A 20 4.71 1.74 -11.09
N PHE A 21 4.33 2.29 -9.96
CA PHE A 21 3.80 3.66 -9.86
C PHE A 21 4.50 4.44 -8.76
N GLN A 22 5.75 4.09 -8.45
CA GLN A 22 6.44 4.64 -7.27
C GLN A 22 6.63 6.16 -7.33
N HIS A 23 6.68 6.73 -8.51
CA HIS A 23 6.80 8.19 -8.65
C HIS A 23 5.57 8.92 -8.15
N ILE A 24 4.42 8.26 -8.24
CA ILE A 24 3.15 8.86 -7.85
C ILE A 24 2.74 8.40 -6.45
N LEU A 25 3.00 7.14 -6.14
CA LEU A 25 2.49 6.50 -4.94
C LEU A 25 3.57 6.24 -3.89
N ASN A 26 4.59 7.09 -3.86
CA ASN A 26 5.70 6.90 -2.94
C ASN A 26 5.24 6.89 -1.48
N ASP A 27 4.28 7.76 -1.12
CA ASP A 27 3.76 7.80 0.23
C ASP A 27 3.03 6.52 0.61
N ILE A 28 2.26 5.99 -0.34
CA ILE A 28 1.54 4.74 -0.11
C ILE A 28 2.52 3.58 0.00
N LEU A 29 3.55 3.58 -0.82
CA LEU A 29 4.59 2.55 -0.74
C LEU A 29 5.23 2.52 0.64
N ASN A 30 5.55 3.68 1.19
CA ASN A 30 6.12 3.76 2.54
C ASN A 30 5.18 3.18 3.59
N SER A 31 3.88 3.46 3.47
CA SER A 31 2.88 2.93 4.38
C SER A 31 2.80 1.41 4.28
N VAL A 32 2.81 0.88 3.06
CA VAL A 32 2.75 -0.57 2.85
C VAL A 32 3.97 -1.26 3.43
N GLU A 33 5.14 -0.65 3.26
CA GLU A 33 6.38 -1.21 3.82
C GLU A 33 6.36 -1.22 5.35
N ASN A 34 5.62 -0.31 5.96
CA ASN A 34 5.42 -0.30 7.40
C ASN A 34 4.39 -1.33 7.86
N GLY A 35 3.65 -1.89 6.91
CA GLY A 35 2.67 -2.92 7.20
C GLY A 35 1.29 -2.41 7.58
N GLU A 36 1.05 -1.10 7.42
CA GLU A 36 -0.24 -0.51 7.74
C GLU A 36 -0.64 0.51 6.68
N ILE A 37 -1.90 0.47 6.27
CA ILE A 37 -2.45 1.46 5.35
C ILE A 37 -3.83 1.88 5.86
N ASP A 38 -4.32 3.02 5.39
CA ASP A 38 -5.68 3.44 5.72
C ASP A 38 -6.62 3.06 4.57
N GLU A 39 -7.91 3.30 4.77
CA GLU A 39 -8.92 2.93 3.77
C GLU A 39 -8.74 3.67 2.46
N MET A 40 -8.34 4.93 2.52
CA MET A 40 -8.13 5.71 1.31
C MET A 40 -6.97 5.13 0.50
N GLN A 41 -5.88 4.76 1.16
CA GLN A 41 -4.74 4.17 0.49
C GLN A 41 -5.10 2.82 -0.13
N LEU A 42 -5.88 2.01 0.59
CA LEU A 42 -6.33 0.73 0.05
C LEU A 42 -7.18 0.92 -1.19
N SER A 43 -8.07 1.90 -1.16
CA SER A 43 -8.92 2.20 -2.31
C SER A 43 -8.11 2.59 -3.53
N ILE A 44 -7.06 3.38 -3.33
CA ILE A 44 -6.17 3.79 -4.42
C ILE A 44 -5.46 2.57 -5.01
N ILE A 45 -4.96 1.69 -4.16
CA ILE A 45 -4.27 0.48 -4.61
C ILE A 45 -5.21 -0.40 -5.42
N GLU A 46 -6.44 -0.54 -4.99
CA GLU A 46 -7.40 -1.37 -5.69
C GLU A 46 -7.80 -0.81 -7.05
N ASP A 47 -7.63 0.48 -7.25
CA ASP A 47 -7.93 1.13 -8.52
C ASP A 47 -6.78 1.05 -9.53
N LEU A 48 -5.64 0.56 -9.13
CA LEU A 48 -4.47 0.49 -10.02
C LEU A 48 -4.58 -0.59 -11.10
#